data_77c54f16ac102838d2b3088204635e8a
#
_entry.id   77c54f16ac102838d2b3088204635e8a
#
_cell.length_a   1.000
_cell.length_b   1.000
_cell.length_c   1.000
_cell.angle_alpha   90.00
_cell.angle_beta   90.00
_cell.angle_gamma   90.00
#
_symmetry.space_group_name_H-M   'P 1'
#
loop_
_entity.id
_entity.type
_entity.pdbx_description
1 polymer ?
#
loop_
_entity_poly.entity_id
_entity_poly.type
_entity_poly.pdbx_seq_one_letter_code
_entity_poly.pdbx_strand_id
1 'polypeptide(L)'
;MARQRNLQGTVQHYDPQRGLGEIQTESGETFSVHRNELRDEALSGIFPGDIVEFVGGRNRFGHKAALEVRRVGWDEGDDDGTPREWSF
;
A
#
# COMPACT_ATOMS: atom_id res chain seq x y z
N MET A 1 -19.59 5.50 -16.16
CA MET A 1 -18.69 6.23 -15.82
C MET A 1 -17.53 5.58 -15.25
N ALA A 2 -16.50 5.84 -15.63
CA ALA A 2 -15.36 5.23 -15.16
C ALA A 2 -14.93 5.84 -13.91
N ARG A 3 -14.52 5.07 -12.97
CA ARG A 3 -14.10 5.58 -11.77
C ARG A 3 -12.90 4.83 -11.40
N GLN A 4 -11.99 5.47 -10.80
CA GLN A 4 -10.82 4.82 -10.34
C GLN A 4 -11.19 3.82 -9.31
N ARG A 5 -10.61 2.64 -9.38
CA ARG A 5 -10.84 1.67 -8.40
C ARG A 5 -9.71 1.64 -7.45
N ASN A 6 -9.96 1.32 -6.21
CA ASN A 6 -8.90 1.12 -5.24
C ASN A 6 -8.24 -0.21 -5.53
N LEU A 7 -6.94 -0.19 -5.51
CA LEU A 7 -6.15 -1.39 -5.69
C LEU A 7 -5.55 -1.80 -4.36
N GLN A 8 -5.16 -3.02 -4.26
CA GLN A 8 -4.55 -3.51 -3.04
C GLN A 8 -3.22 -4.14 -3.40
N GLY A 9 -2.22 -3.91 -2.57
CA GLY A 9 -0.91 -4.47 -2.82
C GLY A 9 -0.13 -4.62 -1.54
N THR A 10 1.06 -5.14 -1.67
CA THR A 10 1.94 -5.36 -0.53
C THR A 10 3.17 -4.50 -0.70
N VAL A 11 3.56 -3.85 0.38
CA VAL A 11 4.74 -2.98 0.36
C VAL A 11 5.97 -3.85 0.24
N GLN A 12 6.79 -3.57 -0.76
CA GLN A 12 8.01 -4.30 -0.98
C GLN A 12 9.16 -3.67 -0.22
N HIS A 13 9.24 -2.36 -0.22
CA HIS A 13 10.21 -1.64 0.56
C HIS A 13 9.76 -0.19 0.68
N TYR A 14 10.31 0.52 1.63
CA TYR A 14 10.02 1.92 1.81
C TYR A 14 11.19 2.54 2.54
N ASP A 15 11.71 3.63 1.99
CA ASP A 15 12.83 4.35 2.58
C ASP A 15 12.28 5.61 3.23
N PRO A 16 12.17 5.64 4.55
CA PRO A 16 11.58 6.80 5.22
C PRO A 16 12.41 8.07 5.06
N GLN A 17 13.69 7.96 4.83
CA GLN A 17 14.50 9.13 4.65
C GLN A 17 14.19 9.81 3.34
N ARG A 18 14.01 9.04 2.30
CA ARG A 18 13.68 9.59 1.01
C ARG A 18 12.20 9.75 0.81
N GLY A 19 11.42 9.04 1.59
CA GLY A 19 9.97 9.06 1.44
C GLY A 19 9.53 8.37 0.17
N LEU A 20 10.22 7.31 -0.21
CA LEU A 20 9.93 6.60 -1.44
C LEU A 20 9.88 5.11 -1.18
N GLY A 21 8.97 4.43 -1.83
CA GLY A 21 8.86 3.00 -1.67
C GLY A 21 8.21 2.38 -2.88
N GLU A 22 7.88 1.11 -2.72
CA GLU A 22 7.33 0.35 -3.82
C GLU A 22 6.29 -0.62 -3.32
N ILE A 23 5.20 -0.72 -4.05
CA ILE A 23 4.08 -1.61 -3.73
C ILE A 23 3.87 -2.52 -4.91
N GLN A 24 3.62 -3.79 -4.64
CA GLN A 24 3.37 -4.74 -5.71
C GLN A 24 1.99 -5.35 -5.53
N THR A 25 1.22 -5.39 -6.59
CA THR A 25 -0.11 -5.97 -6.55
C THR A 25 -0.02 -7.47 -6.78
N GLU A 26 -1.13 -8.14 -6.57
CA GLU A 26 -1.18 -9.56 -6.77
C GLU A 26 -0.89 -9.95 -8.19
N SER A 27 -1.23 -9.10 -9.13
CA SER A 27 -0.97 -9.39 -10.54
C SER A 27 0.49 -9.16 -10.92
N GLY A 28 1.29 -8.68 -9.98
CA GLY A 28 2.70 -8.45 -10.26
C GLY A 28 3.04 -7.05 -10.69
N GLU A 29 2.04 -6.19 -10.76
CA GLU A 29 2.31 -4.80 -11.12
C GLU A 29 2.96 -4.07 -9.97
N THR A 30 3.88 -3.19 -10.30
CA THR A 30 4.59 -2.44 -9.29
C THR A 30 4.24 -0.97 -9.39
N PHE A 31 3.98 -0.36 -8.24
CA PHE A 31 3.67 1.06 -8.17
C PHE A 31 4.63 1.72 -7.21
N SER A 32 5.12 2.90 -7.55
CA SER A 32 5.95 3.64 -6.62
C SER A 32 5.04 4.40 -5.67
N VAL A 33 5.53 4.67 -4.47
CA VAL A 33 4.75 5.40 -3.50
C VAL A 33 5.63 6.49 -2.90
N HIS A 34 5.06 7.68 -2.75
CA HIS A 34 5.77 8.81 -2.16
C HIS A 34 5.09 9.14 -0.83
N ARG A 35 5.89 9.62 0.13
CA ARG A 35 5.34 9.90 1.46
C ARG A 35 4.15 10.85 1.42
N ASN A 36 4.11 11.72 0.43
CA ASN A 36 3.01 12.66 0.32
C ASN A 36 1.67 11.99 0.06
N GLU A 37 1.71 10.74 -0.36
CA GLU A 37 0.48 10.01 -0.64
C GLU A 37 0.03 9.11 0.48
N LEU A 38 0.74 9.09 1.58
CA LEU A 38 0.37 8.25 2.71
C LEU A 38 -0.74 8.93 3.50
N ARG A 39 -1.77 8.16 3.82
CA ARG A 39 -2.95 8.69 4.51
C ARG A 39 -3.24 7.87 5.75
N ASP A 40 -3.95 8.48 6.67
CA ASP A 40 -4.45 7.78 7.85
C ASP A 40 -3.32 7.05 8.58
N GLU A 41 -3.48 5.79 8.83
CA GLU A 41 -2.49 5.06 9.58
C GLU A 41 -1.17 4.94 8.86
N ALA A 42 -1.17 5.05 7.54
CA ALA A 42 0.06 4.97 6.79
C ALA A 42 0.90 6.22 6.97
N LEU A 43 0.33 7.29 7.53
CA LEU A 43 1.09 8.51 7.76
C LEU A 43 2.31 8.29 8.63
N SER A 44 2.26 7.32 9.52
CA SER A 44 3.40 7.07 10.38
C SER A 44 4.46 6.22 9.68
N GLY A 45 4.19 5.82 8.44
CA GLY A 45 5.13 5.05 7.67
C GLY A 45 4.55 3.71 7.28
N ILE A 46 5.17 3.11 6.30
CA ILE A 46 4.78 1.77 5.87
C ILE A 46 6.01 0.91 5.89
N PHE A 47 5.81 -0.37 6.03
CA PHE A 47 6.90 -1.32 6.15
C PHE A 47 6.72 -2.47 5.18
N PRO A 48 7.81 -3.12 4.78
CA PRO A 48 7.68 -4.28 3.90
C PRO A 48 6.73 -5.29 4.51
N GLY A 49 5.86 -5.81 3.68
CA GLY A 49 4.87 -6.78 4.13
C GLY A 49 3.53 -6.17 4.49
N ASP A 50 3.48 -4.85 4.66
CA ASP A 50 2.20 -4.21 4.95
C ASP A 50 1.29 -4.31 3.75
N ILE A 51 0.02 -4.51 4.00
CA ILE A 51 -0.96 -4.54 2.92
C ILE A 51 -1.64 -3.19 2.88
N VAL A 52 -1.63 -2.59 1.72
CA VAL A 52 -2.15 -1.24 1.57
C VAL A 52 -3.17 -1.19 0.45
N GLU A 53 -4.03 -0.21 0.54
CA GLU A 53 -5.02 0.07 -0.47
C GLU A 53 -4.69 1.42 -1.06
N PHE A 54 -4.80 1.57 -2.34
CA PHE A 54 -4.40 2.82 -2.97
C PHE A 54 -5.12 3.00 -4.30
N VAL A 55 -5.05 4.20 -4.83
CA VAL A 55 -5.59 4.50 -6.13
C VAL A 55 -4.44 4.47 -7.11
N GLY A 56 -4.60 3.72 -8.18
CA GLY A 56 -3.56 3.63 -9.19
C GLY A 56 -3.53 4.89 -10.03
N GLY A 57 -2.35 5.44 -10.21
CA GLY A 57 -2.19 6.64 -11.02
C GLY A 57 -0.79 6.70 -11.56
N ARG A 58 -0.36 7.92 -11.87
CA ARG A 58 0.99 8.12 -12.38
C ARG A 58 1.60 9.34 -11.73
N ASN A 59 2.90 9.31 -11.58
CA ASN A 59 3.59 10.47 -11.03
C ASN A 59 3.90 11.42 -12.18
N ARG A 60 4.57 12.51 -11.87
CA ARG A 60 4.86 13.52 -12.87
C ARG A 60 5.78 13.02 -13.96
N PHE A 61 6.46 11.92 -13.73
CA PHE A 61 7.34 11.35 -14.74
C PHE A 61 6.65 10.30 -15.59
N GLY A 62 5.38 10.07 -15.35
CA GLY A 62 4.62 9.10 -16.13
C GLY A 62 4.72 7.67 -15.65
N HIS A 63 5.35 7.45 -14.50
CA HIS A 63 5.48 6.10 -13.97
C HIS A 63 4.29 5.76 -13.10
N LYS A 64 3.93 4.50 -13.04
CA LYS A 64 2.83 4.06 -12.18
C LYS A 64 3.11 4.46 -10.75
N ALA A 65 2.15 5.06 -10.13
CA ALA A 65 2.30 5.54 -8.76
C ALA A 65 1.06 5.23 -7.95
N ALA A 66 1.26 4.92 -6.69
CA ALA A 66 0.17 4.66 -5.77
C ALA A 66 -0.22 5.97 -5.11
N LEU A 67 -1.49 6.31 -5.20
CA LEU A 67 -2.02 7.55 -4.64
C LEU A 67 -2.94 7.22 -3.48
N GLU A 68 -3.00 8.13 -2.52
CA GLU A 68 -3.91 7.99 -1.37
C GLU A 68 -3.77 6.61 -0.73
N VAL A 69 -2.57 6.31 -0.31
CA VAL A 69 -2.23 4.99 0.21
C VAL A 69 -2.67 4.88 1.66
N ARG A 70 -3.42 3.83 1.97
CA ARG A 70 -3.85 3.54 3.33
C ARG A 70 -3.45 2.15 3.69
N ARG A 71 -3.04 1.97 4.91
CA ARG A 71 -2.67 0.64 5.37
C ARG A 71 -3.92 -0.09 5.81
N VAL A 72 -4.16 -1.26 5.25
CA VAL A 72 -5.34 -2.01 5.61
C VAL A 72 -5.02 -3.32 6.33
N GLY A 73 -3.74 -3.65 6.45
CA GLY A 73 -3.39 -4.86 7.18
C GLY A 73 -1.94 -5.20 7.01
N TRP A 74 -1.58 -6.36 7.48
CA TRP A 74 -0.25 -6.85 7.26
C TRP A 74 -0.40 -8.28 6.86
N ASP A 75 0.67 -8.74 6.26
CA ASP A 75 0.59 -10.03 5.66
C ASP A 75 0.58 -11.14 6.63
N GLU A 76 -0.43 -11.36 7.35
CA GLU A 76 -0.53 -12.47 8.16
C GLU A 76 -1.89 -12.74 8.29
N GLY A 77 -2.45 -12.42 7.61
CA GLY A 77 -3.72 -12.70 7.63
C GLY A 77 -4.71 -12.70 8.35
N ASP A 78 -5.03 -12.72 8.43
CA ASP A 78 -5.91 -12.78 8.81
C ASP A 78 -6.89 -12.74 8.80
N ASP A 79 -7.17 -12.75 8.62
CA ASP A 79 -8.00 -12.83 8.63
C ASP A 79 -9.13 -12.70 8.70
N ASP A 80 -9.38 -12.93 8.67
CA ASP A 80 -10.51 -12.85 8.58
C ASP A 80 -11.11 -12.72 9.64
N GLY A 81 -11.05 -12.26 9.99
CA GLY A 81 -11.72 -12.02 10.99
C GLY A 81 -11.40 -12.78 12.13
N THR A 82 -10.81 -13.40 12.17
CA THR A 82 -10.67 -14.12 13.23
C THR A 82 -9.71 -13.68 13.96
N PRO A 83 -9.71 -13.50 14.71
CA PRO A 83 -8.81 -12.94 15.41
C PRO A 83 -7.88 -13.92 15.81
N ARG A 84 -7.49 -14.08 15.54
CA ARG A 84 -6.76 -14.76 15.79
C ARG A 84 -6.33 -14.85 16.88
N GLU A 85 -6.59 -14.84 17.08
CA GLU A 85 -6.48 -14.83 17.93
C GLU A 85 -6.02 -15.23 18.55
N TRP A 86 -5.92 -15.29 18.48
CA TRP A 86 -5.57 -15.56 18.85
C TRP A 86 -5.42 -16.12 19.50
N SER A 87 -5.51 -16.32 19.27
CA SER A 87 -5.50 -16.83 19.76
C SER A 87 -5.14 -17.41 20.30
N PHE A 88 -4.98 -17.56 20.42
CA PHE A 88 -4.71 -17.97 20.85
C PHE A 88 -4.51 -18.30 21.27
#